data_a033507b9dae8227095812e5da3e70de
#
_entry.id   a033507b9dae8227095812e5da3e70de
#
_cell.length_a   1.000
_cell.length_b   1.000
_cell.length_c   1.000
_cell.angle_alpha   90.00
_cell.angle_beta   90.00
_cell.angle_gamma   90.00
#
_symmetry.space_group_name_H-M   'P 1'
#
loop_
_entity.id
_entity.type
_entity.pdbx_description
1 polymer ?
#
loop_
_entity_poly.entity_id
_entity_poly.type
_entity_poly.pdbx_seq_one_letter_code
_entity_poly.pdbx_strand_id
1 'polypeptide(L)'
;MPRVDPTSARAVLHRFGAFADGFADCFGRTVQRTAASQYIEGLFNDSERKSMQAMHGRLSDPVTYQALQHFITHSPWRASVVWDRLRTTLPVREGLLAIDDTGLPKQGRHSVGVQRQYCGAKGKIASCQVAVSSVLIAADLTWPVACELYVPQGWCEDDARRTAVGLPPSVRFREKWRIAVAQVRLLLKAGFTFRAVLADADYGTNGAFRRALERLGLRYGVAIRGNLQLW
;
A
#
# COMPACT_ATOMS: atom_id res chain seq x y z
N MET A 1 -26.26 -13.34 -17.62
CA MET A 1 -25.02 -13.56 -16.89
C MET A 1 -24.38 -14.85 -17.40
N PRO A 2 -23.11 -14.87 -17.81
CA PRO A 2 -22.46 -16.12 -18.20
C PRO A 2 -22.42 -17.06 -16.97
N ARG A 3 -22.82 -18.31 -17.16
CA ARG A 3 -22.70 -19.34 -16.13
C ARG A 3 -21.22 -19.62 -15.89
N VAL A 4 -20.72 -19.34 -14.70
CA VAL A 4 -19.37 -19.74 -14.31
C VAL A 4 -19.35 -21.26 -14.14
N ASP A 5 -18.44 -21.94 -14.84
CA ASP A 5 -18.25 -23.37 -14.67
C ASP A 5 -17.87 -23.68 -13.20
N PRO A 6 -18.60 -24.58 -12.50
CA PRO A 6 -18.35 -24.92 -11.10
C PRO A 6 -16.93 -25.44 -10.84
N THR A 7 -16.32 -26.13 -11.80
CA THR A 7 -14.95 -26.65 -11.71
C THR A 7 -13.95 -25.50 -11.71
N SER A 8 -14.15 -24.49 -12.57
CA SER A 8 -13.36 -23.27 -12.61
C SER A 8 -13.52 -22.44 -11.33
N ALA A 9 -14.74 -22.31 -10.81
CA ALA A 9 -15.00 -21.61 -9.54
C ALA A 9 -14.30 -22.26 -8.35
N ARG A 10 -14.34 -23.60 -8.22
CA ARG A 10 -13.65 -24.35 -7.16
C ARG A 10 -12.12 -24.14 -7.25
N ALA A 11 -11.55 -24.19 -8.44
CA ALA A 11 -10.12 -23.96 -8.65
C ALA A 11 -9.71 -22.54 -8.25
N VAL A 12 -10.54 -21.53 -8.52
CA VAL A 12 -10.30 -20.15 -8.08
C VAL A 12 -10.33 -20.04 -6.56
N LEU A 13 -11.36 -20.59 -5.93
CA LEU A 13 -11.48 -20.59 -4.46
C LEU A 13 -10.33 -21.32 -3.77
N HIS A 14 -9.89 -22.45 -4.33
CA HIS A 14 -8.74 -23.19 -3.81
C HIS A 14 -7.45 -22.37 -3.88
N ARG A 15 -7.18 -21.71 -5.02
CA ARG A 15 -6.00 -20.83 -5.17
C ARG A 15 -6.07 -19.63 -4.23
N PHE A 16 -7.26 -19.06 -4.06
CA PHE A 16 -7.48 -17.96 -3.13
C PHE A 16 -7.20 -18.41 -1.69
N GLY A 17 -7.76 -19.56 -1.26
CA GLY A 17 -7.49 -20.13 0.06
C GLY A 17 -6.00 -20.36 0.30
N ALA A 18 -5.32 -21.02 -0.64
CA ALA A 18 -3.88 -21.26 -0.56
C ALA A 18 -3.06 -19.94 -0.47
N PHE A 19 -3.47 -18.91 -1.21
CA PHE A 19 -2.85 -17.60 -1.10
C PHE A 19 -3.06 -16.96 0.28
N ALA A 20 -4.29 -16.97 0.80
CA ALA A 20 -4.62 -16.41 2.11
C ALA A 20 -3.89 -17.17 3.24
N ASP A 21 -3.83 -18.51 3.15
CA ASP A 21 -3.11 -19.38 4.09
C ASP A 21 -1.61 -19.09 4.13
N GLY A 22 -1.04 -18.67 3.00
CA GLY A 22 0.35 -18.23 2.92
C GLY A 22 0.69 -17.05 3.84
N PHE A 23 -0.31 -16.32 4.34
CA PHE A 23 -0.15 -15.22 5.30
C PHE A 23 -0.51 -15.59 6.74
N ALA A 24 -0.92 -16.83 7.00
CA ALA A 24 -1.40 -17.25 8.31
C ALA A 24 -0.40 -16.96 9.45
N ASP A 25 0.90 -17.16 9.20
CA ASP A 25 1.98 -16.91 10.17
C ASP A 25 2.18 -15.42 10.50
N CYS A 26 1.62 -14.53 9.70
CA CYS A 26 1.62 -13.09 10.01
C CYS A 26 0.71 -12.74 11.18
N PHE A 27 -0.17 -13.67 11.59
CA PHE A 27 -1.19 -13.49 12.62
C PHE A 27 -1.04 -14.55 13.72
N GLY A 28 -0.82 -14.08 14.95
CA GLY A 28 -0.49 -14.95 16.08
C GLY A 28 -1.63 -15.85 16.58
N ARG A 29 -2.90 -15.45 16.37
CA ARG A 29 -4.08 -16.16 16.90
C ARG A 29 -4.99 -16.65 15.77
N THR A 30 -5.62 -17.81 15.96
CA THR A 30 -6.57 -18.38 14.99
C THR A 30 -7.68 -17.40 14.61
N VAL A 31 -8.26 -16.69 15.60
CA VAL A 31 -9.30 -15.67 15.34
C VAL A 31 -8.79 -14.56 14.40
N GLN A 32 -7.53 -14.15 14.53
CA GLN A 32 -6.93 -13.16 13.64
C GLN A 32 -6.72 -13.71 12.22
N ARG A 33 -6.32 -14.98 12.09
CA ARG A 33 -6.14 -15.66 10.80
C ARG A 33 -7.46 -15.75 10.05
N THR A 34 -8.52 -16.20 10.73
CA THR A 34 -9.87 -16.25 10.16
C THR A 34 -10.35 -14.86 9.73
N ALA A 35 -10.21 -13.86 10.60
CA ALA A 35 -10.62 -12.50 10.27
C ALA A 35 -9.79 -11.89 9.12
N ALA A 36 -8.50 -12.20 9.04
CA ALA A 36 -7.62 -11.77 7.93
C ALA A 36 -8.08 -12.39 6.60
N SER A 37 -8.31 -13.71 6.56
CA SER A 37 -8.79 -14.39 5.37
C SER A 37 -10.13 -13.83 4.90
N GLN A 38 -11.07 -13.62 5.81
CA GLN A 38 -12.38 -13.05 5.48
C GLN A 38 -12.30 -11.57 5.07
N TYR A 39 -11.39 -10.81 5.65
CA TYR A 39 -11.15 -9.44 5.19
C TYR A 39 -10.64 -9.42 3.75
N ILE A 40 -9.69 -10.29 3.41
CA ILE A 40 -9.18 -10.44 2.04
C ILE A 40 -10.31 -10.87 1.11
N GLU A 41 -11.12 -11.87 1.48
CA GLU A 41 -12.30 -12.31 0.73
C GLU A 41 -13.27 -11.15 0.47
N GLY A 42 -13.54 -10.35 1.51
CA GLY A 42 -14.37 -9.16 1.41
C GLY A 42 -13.84 -8.11 0.42
N LEU A 43 -12.51 -7.99 0.26
CA LEU A 43 -11.92 -7.10 -0.73
C LEU A 43 -12.16 -7.58 -2.17
N PHE A 44 -12.30 -8.89 -2.39
CA PHE A 44 -12.55 -9.49 -3.71
C PHE A 44 -14.03 -9.59 -4.09
N ASN A 45 -14.97 -9.42 -3.14
CA ASN A 45 -16.39 -9.45 -3.48
C ASN A 45 -16.80 -8.25 -4.36
N ASP A 46 -17.97 -8.32 -4.98
CA ASP A 46 -18.48 -7.35 -5.95
C ASP A 46 -19.15 -6.10 -5.32
N SER A 47 -18.92 -5.83 -4.03
CA SER A 47 -19.45 -4.63 -3.38
C SER A 47 -18.92 -3.36 -4.07
N GLU A 48 -19.80 -2.45 -4.46
CA GLU A 48 -19.43 -1.15 -5.03
C GLU A 48 -18.55 -0.33 -4.07
N ARG A 49 -18.84 -0.43 -2.77
CA ARG A 49 -18.05 0.19 -1.71
C ARG A 49 -17.39 -0.90 -0.86
N LYS A 50 -16.08 -0.86 -0.73
CA LYS A 50 -15.33 -1.73 0.19
C LYS A 50 -15.39 -1.22 1.63
N SER A 51 -16.60 -0.87 2.10
CA SER A 51 -16.82 -0.63 3.52
C SER A 51 -16.90 -1.95 4.27
N MET A 52 -16.49 -1.94 5.54
CA MET A 52 -16.51 -3.13 6.38
C MET A 52 -17.91 -3.80 6.41
N GLN A 53 -18.97 -3.00 6.51
CA GLN A 53 -20.35 -3.49 6.53
C GLN A 53 -20.74 -4.15 5.20
N ALA A 54 -20.41 -3.52 4.06
CA ALA A 54 -20.73 -4.05 2.75
C ALA A 54 -19.95 -5.34 2.45
N MET A 55 -18.68 -5.41 2.84
CA MET A 55 -17.85 -6.61 2.70
C MET A 55 -18.40 -7.75 3.57
N HIS A 56 -18.64 -7.48 4.86
CA HIS A 56 -19.14 -8.46 5.82
C HIS A 56 -20.49 -9.06 5.38
N GLY A 57 -21.42 -8.25 4.90
CA GLY A 57 -22.74 -8.71 4.47
C GLY A 57 -22.74 -9.64 3.23
N ARG A 58 -21.59 -9.83 2.59
CA ARG A 58 -21.42 -10.70 1.41
C ARG A 58 -20.50 -11.90 1.64
N LEU A 59 -20.02 -12.08 2.85
CA LEU A 59 -19.29 -13.30 3.24
C LEU A 59 -20.28 -14.44 3.45
N SER A 60 -19.88 -15.66 3.09
CA SER A 60 -20.76 -16.84 3.16
C SER A 60 -20.96 -17.35 4.59
N ASP A 61 -19.90 -17.29 5.42
CA ASP A 61 -19.91 -17.72 6.83
C ASP A 61 -19.06 -16.72 7.65
N PRO A 62 -19.58 -15.49 7.86
CA PRO A 62 -18.79 -14.44 8.45
C PRO A 62 -18.55 -14.62 9.94
N VAL A 63 -17.33 -14.32 10.40
CA VAL A 63 -17.14 -13.93 11.80
C VAL A 63 -18.05 -12.75 12.12
N THR A 64 -18.28 -12.43 13.39
CA THR A 64 -19.11 -11.28 13.73
C THR A 64 -18.53 -10.00 13.12
N TYR A 65 -19.39 -9.06 12.79
CA TYR A 65 -18.98 -7.73 12.29
C TYR A 65 -17.96 -7.07 13.22
N GLN A 66 -18.19 -7.18 14.53
CA GLN A 66 -17.29 -6.65 15.55
C GLN A 66 -15.92 -7.32 15.54
N ALA A 67 -15.85 -8.63 15.29
CA ALA A 67 -14.58 -9.35 15.21
C ALA A 67 -13.77 -8.89 13.99
N LEU A 68 -14.42 -8.70 12.84
CA LEU A 68 -13.79 -8.20 11.63
C LEU A 68 -13.32 -6.74 11.81
N GLN A 69 -14.13 -5.90 12.43
CA GLN A 69 -13.78 -4.52 12.77
C GLN A 69 -12.60 -4.48 13.74
N HIS A 70 -12.66 -5.26 14.82
CA HIS A 70 -11.58 -5.35 15.82
C HIS A 70 -10.26 -5.81 15.20
N PHE A 71 -10.31 -6.74 14.24
CA PHE A 71 -9.11 -7.20 13.53
C PHE A 71 -8.34 -6.04 12.87
N ILE A 72 -9.04 -5.12 12.22
CA ILE A 72 -8.38 -3.98 11.55
C ILE A 72 -7.98 -2.88 12.52
N THR A 73 -8.80 -2.62 13.56
CA THR A 73 -8.63 -1.43 14.41
C THR A 73 -7.79 -1.66 15.67
N HIS A 74 -7.78 -2.88 16.22
CA HIS A 74 -7.20 -3.15 17.54
C HIS A 74 -6.27 -4.36 17.59
N SER A 75 -6.34 -5.28 16.61
CA SER A 75 -5.50 -6.48 16.65
C SER A 75 -4.02 -6.13 16.46
N PRO A 76 -3.12 -6.71 17.28
CA PRO A 76 -1.70 -6.34 17.30
C PRO A 76 -0.89 -7.04 16.19
N TRP A 77 -1.38 -7.05 14.96
CA TRP A 77 -0.60 -7.51 13.80
C TRP A 77 0.25 -6.36 13.23
N ARG A 78 1.35 -6.70 12.61
CA ARG A 78 2.28 -5.71 12.06
C ARG A 78 2.27 -5.73 10.54
N ALA A 79 1.96 -4.60 9.93
CA ALA A 79 1.96 -4.44 8.47
C ALA A 79 3.32 -4.80 7.84
N SER A 80 4.44 -4.53 8.52
CA SER A 80 5.77 -4.90 8.04
C SER A 80 5.91 -6.41 7.81
N VAL A 81 5.37 -7.24 8.72
CA VAL A 81 5.42 -8.71 8.59
C VAL A 81 4.60 -9.17 7.38
N VAL A 82 3.42 -8.57 7.17
CA VAL A 82 2.58 -8.86 5.99
C VAL A 82 3.30 -8.44 4.70
N TRP A 83 3.94 -7.26 4.68
CA TRP A 83 4.73 -6.80 3.54
C TRP A 83 5.94 -7.70 3.27
N ASP A 84 6.65 -8.16 4.31
CA ASP A 84 7.77 -9.09 4.15
C ASP A 84 7.28 -10.41 3.56
N ARG A 85 6.17 -10.94 4.06
CA ARG A 85 5.55 -12.14 3.51
C ARG A 85 5.14 -11.94 2.05
N LEU A 86 4.48 -10.83 1.70
CA LEU A 86 4.08 -10.52 0.33
C LEU A 86 5.29 -10.49 -0.61
N ARG A 87 6.42 -9.92 -0.20
CA ARG A 87 7.67 -9.90 -0.95
C ARG A 87 8.27 -11.30 -1.14
N THR A 88 8.13 -12.18 -0.15
CA THR A 88 8.64 -13.56 -0.25
C THR A 88 7.82 -14.46 -1.17
N THR A 89 6.54 -14.12 -1.43
CA THR A 89 5.69 -14.88 -2.35
C THR A 89 5.95 -14.56 -3.82
N LEU A 90 6.71 -13.49 -4.12
CA LEU A 90 7.02 -13.13 -5.49
C LEU A 90 7.96 -14.15 -6.15
N PRO A 91 7.62 -14.65 -7.35
CA PRO A 91 8.45 -15.59 -8.09
C PRO A 91 9.68 -14.92 -8.69
N VAL A 92 9.67 -13.60 -8.86
CA VAL A 92 10.75 -12.80 -9.46
C VAL A 92 11.13 -11.63 -8.57
N ARG A 93 12.42 -11.25 -8.60
CA ARG A 93 12.94 -10.13 -7.81
C ARG A 93 13.69 -9.11 -8.67
N GLU A 94 13.66 -9.29 -9.98
CA GLU A 94 14.28 -8.39 -10.95
C GLU A 94 13.20 -7.75 -11.83
N GLY A 95 13.29 -6.43 -12.09
CA GLY A 95 12.37 -5.73 -12.98
C GLY A 95 12.57 -4.22 -12.98
N LEU A 96 11.57 -3.49 -13.46
CA LEU A 96 11.47 -2.04 -13.27
C LEU A 96 10.77 -1.76 -11.94
N LEU A 97 11.21 -0.73 -11.22
CA LEU A 97 10.51 -0.25 -10.03
C LEU A 97 9.76 1.04 -10.36
N ALA A 98 8.44 0.99 -10.39
CA ALA A 98 7.61 2.18 -10.53
C ALA A 98 7.26 2.74 -9.15
N ILE A 99 7.45 4.04 -8.96
CA ILE A 99 7.13 4.77 -7.72
C ILE A 99 6.09 5.83 -8.05
N ASP A 100 5.00 5.86 -7.28
CA ASP A 100 3.91 6.81 -7.49
C ASP A 100 3.15 7.09 -6.18
N ASP A 101 2.38 8.17 -6.19
CA ASP A 101 1.49 8.59 -5.11
C ASP A 101 0.09 8.04 -5.33
N THR A 102 -0.40 7.27 -4.37
CA THR A 102 -1.79 6.82 -4.38
C THR A 102 -2.65 7.71 -3.50
N GLY A 103 -3.55 8.48 -4.12
CA GLY A 103 -4.51 9.34 -3.42
C GLY A 103 -5.74 8.55 -2.97
N LEU A 104 -6.03 8.56 -1.67
CA LEU A 104 -7.18 7.89 -1.04
C LEU A 104 -8.19 8.95 -0.55
N PRO A 105 -9.27 9.25 -1.32
CA PRO A 105 -10.25 10.26 -0.93
C PRO A 105 -10.89 9.96 0.43
N LYS A 106 -11.06 11.00 1.25
CA LYS A 106 -11.68 10.93 2.57
C LYS A 106 -12.71 12.03 2.74
N GLN A 107 -13.81 11.73 3.44
CA GLN A 107 -14.80 12.72 3.81
C GLN A 107 -14.53 13.31 5.21
N GLY A 108 -14.03 12.47 6.13
CA GLY A 108 -13.70 12.87 7.49
C GLY A 108 -12.34 13.55 7.64
N ARG A 109 -12.10 14.13 8.82
CA ARG A 109 -10.86 14.85 9.17
C ARG A 109 -9.95 14.07 10.13
N HIS A 110 -10.42 12.93 10.66
CA HIS A 110 -9.74 12.20 11.74
C HIS A 110 -8.82 11.06 11.25
N SER A 111 -8.89 10.66 9.98
CA SER A 111 -7.96 9.66 9.45
C SER A 111 -6.54 10.23 9.40
N VAL A 112 -5.56 9.50 9.94
CA VAL A 112 -4.15 9.92 9.95
C VAL A 112 -3.66 10.34 8.57
N GLY A 113 -3.01 11.50 8.47
CA GLY A 113 -2.48 12.02 7.20
C GLY A 113 -3.51 12.69 6.28
N VAL A 114 -4.79 12.76 6.67
CA VAL A 114 -5.80 13.44 5.86
C VAL A 114 -5.60 14.95 5.87
N GLN A 115 -5.55 15.55 4.69
CA GLN A 115 -5.58 16.99 4.48
C GLN A 115 -6.07 17.34 3.08
N ARG A 116 -6.28 18.63 2.79
CA ARG A 116 -6.49 19.09 1.41
C ARG A 116 -5.15 19.10 0.67
N GLN A 117 -5.02 18.19 -0.27
CA GLN A 117 -3.83 18.03 -1.11
C GLN A 117 -4.24 17.46 -2.47
N TYR A 118 -3.32 17.40 -3.43
CA TYR A 118 -3.60 16.80 -4.72
C TYR A 118 -3.97 15.32 -4.54
N CYS A 119 -5.08 14.92 -5.12
CA CYS A 119 -5.60 13.56 -5.08
C CYS A 119 -5.67 13.01 -6.49
N GLY A 120 -4.71 12.17 -6.89
CA GLY A 120 -4.62 11.59 -8.22
C GLY A 120 -5.91 10.88 -8.64
N ALA A 121 -6.56 10.15 -7.72
CA ALA A 121 -7.84 9.48 -7.97
C ALA A 121 -9.00 10.45 -8.32
N LYS A 122 -8.87 11.75 -8.02
CA LYS A 122 -9.86 12.79 -8.35
C LYS A 122 -9.34 13.82 -9.35
N GLY A 123 -8.07 13.75 -9.74
CA GLY A 123 -7.43 14.72 -10.64
C GLY A 123 -7.42 16.18 -10.13
N LYS A 124 -7.64 16.41 -8.82
CA LYS A 124 -7.75 17.75 -8.23
C LYS A 124 -7.37 17.76 -6.75
N ILE A 125 -7.22 18.97 -6.19
CA ILE A 125 -7.05 19.15 -4.73
C ILE A 125 -8.36 18.72 -4.03
N ALA A 126 -8.25 17.74 -3.15
CA ALA A 126 -9.35 17.21 -2.37
C ALA A 126 -8.89 16.80 -0.97
N SER A 127 -9.83 16.54 -0.07
CA SER A 127 -9.54 15.91 1.21
C SER A 127 -9.17 14.44 0.96
N CYS A 128 -7.92 14.08 1.18
CA CYS A 128 -7.42 12.72 0.96
C CYS A 128 -6.24 12.39 1.87
N GLN A 129 -6.00 11.10 2.05
CA GLN A 129 -4.70 10.56 2.43
C GLN A 129 -3.89 10.32 1.17
N VAL A 130 -2.57 10.33 1.28
CA VAL A 130 -1.66 9.95 0.19
C VAL A 130 -0.74 8.86 0.71
N ALA A 131 -0.58 7.82 -0.07
CA ALA A 131 0.40 6.78 0.17
C ALA A 131 1.44 6.78 -0.95
N VAL A 132 2.72 6.76 -0.58
CA VAL A 132 3.82 6.53 -1.52
C VAL A 132 3.92 5.03 -1.74
N SER A 133 3.75 4.58 -2.97
CA SER A 133 3.75 3.17 -3.34
C SER A 133 4.87 2.85 -4.32
N SER A 134 5.44 1.65 -4.18
CA SER A 134 6.43 1.09 -5.10
C SER A 134 5.90 -0.23 -5.65
N VAL A 135 5.97 -0.37 -6.96
CA VAL A 135 5.45 -1.50 -7.72
C VAL A 135 6.57 -2.09 -8.57
N LEU A 136 6.78 -3.40 -8.46
CA LEU A 136 7.69 -4.13 -9.35
C LEU A 136 6.95 -4.50 -10.63
N ILE A 137 7.55 -4.17 -11.77
CA ILE A 137 7.07 -4.55 -13.11
C ILE A 137 8.10 -5.50 -13.71
N ALA A 138 7.71 -6.76 -13.94
CA ALA A 138 8.57 -7.82 -14.44
C ALA A 138 7.78 -8.69 -15.43
N ALA A 139 8.15 -8.66 -16.71
CA ALA A 139 7.41 -9.31 -17.80
C ALA A 139 5.91 -8.94 -17.73
N ASP A 140 5.04 -9.90 -17.51
CA ASP A 140 3.57 -9.78 -17.41
C ASP A 140 3.09 -9.58 -15.98
N LEU A 141 4.03 -9.47 -15.00
CA LEU A 141 3.70 -9.31 -13.60
C LEU A 141 3.86 -7.86 -13.15
N THR A 142 2.80 -7.31 -12.55
CA THR A 142 2.82 -6.02 -11.87
C THR A 142 2.44 -6.26 -10.40
N TRP A 143 3.36 -5.97 -9.48
CA TRP A 143 3.21 -6.37 -8.08
C TRP A 143 3.59 -5.26 -7.10
N PRO A 144 2.71 -4.88 -6.16
CA PRO A 144 3.06 -3.93 -5.13
C PRO A 144 4.11 -4.54 -4.17
N VAL A 145 5.24 -3.86 -3.99
CA VAL A 145 6.35 -4.35 -3.17
C VAL A 145 6.61 -3.50 -1.93
N ALA A 146 6.14 -2.26 -1.92
CA ALA A 146 6.16 -1.38 -0.75
C ALA A 146 5.06 -0.32 -0.85
N CYS A 147 4.54 0.09 0.31
CA CYS A 147 3.61 1.20 0.43
C CYS A 147 3.74 1.82 1.81
N GLU A 148 3.75 3.15 1.88
CA GLU A 148 3.81 3.88 3.14
C GLU A 148 2.90 5.11 3.09
N LEU A 149 2.13 5.30 4.16
CA LEU A 149 1.28 6.47 4.31
C LEU A 149 2.16 7.72 4.50
N TYR A 150 1.95 8.72 3.64
CA TYR A 150 2.51 10.04 3.85
C TYR A 150 1.78 10.75 4.98
N VAL A 151 2.51 11.13 6.02
CA VAL A 151 1.98 11.91 7.13
C VAL A 151 2.49 13.34 6.99
N PRO A 152 1.61 14.30 6.65
CA PRO A 152 2.00 15.70 6.46
C PRO A 152 2.59 16.32 7.72
N GLN A 153 3.41 17.37 7.56
CA GLN A 153 4.10 18.05 8.64
C GLN A 153 3.15 18.52 9.74
N GLY A 154 2.03 19.17 9.38
CA GLY A 154 1.05 19.64 10.35
C GLY A 154 0.36 18.53 11.16
N TRP A 155 0.40 17.26 10.71
CA TRP A 155 0.00 16.12 11.53
C TRP A 155 1.07 15.72 12.54
N CYS A 156 2.34 15.88 12.17
CA CYS A 156 3.46 15.52 13.04
C CYS A 156 3.72 16.56 14.14
N GLU A 157 3.29 17.80 13.95
CA GLU A 157 3.50 18.93 14.85
C GLU A 157 2.30 19.20 15.77
N ASP A 158 1.14 18.59 15.53
CA ASP A 158 -0.09 18.75 16.32
C ASP A 158 -0.20 17.60 17.35
N ASP A 159 0.32 17.81 18.55
CA ASP A 159 0.31 16.79 19.61
C ASP A 159 -1.10 16.38 20.05
N ALA A 160 -2.06 17.31 20.06
CA ALA A 160 -3.45 16.99 20.40
C ALA A 160 -4.07 16.05 19.36
N ARG A 161 -3.83 16.35 18.09
CA ARG A 161 -4.31 15.54 16.97
C ARG A 161 -3.63 14.16 16.93
N ARG A 162 -2.32 14.09 17.21
CA ARG A 162 -1.57 12.83 17.33
C ARG A 162 -2.15 11.94 18.41
N THR A 163 -2.36 12.51 19.60
CA THR A 163 -2.91 11.78 20.76
C THR A 163 -4.32 11.27 20.46
N ALA A 164 -5.18 12.09 19.88
CA ALA A 164 -6.56 11.73 19.57
C ALA A 164 -6.70 10.52 18.62
N VAL A 165 -5.69 10.26 17.78
CA VAL A 165 -5.69 9.15 16.81
C VAL A 165 -4.67 8.05 17.15
N GLY A 166 -3.96 8.16 18.28
CA GLY A 166 -2.93 7.20 18.69
C GLY A 166 -1.73 7.15 17.74
N LEU A 167 -1.37 8.27 17.09
CA LEU A 167 -0.21 8.31 16.20
C LEU A 167 1.09 8.18 16.99
N PRO A 168 1.91 7.12 16.76
CA PRO A 168 3.11 6.88 17.55
C PRO A 168 4.08 8.06 17.54
N PRO A 169 4.78 8.35 18.65
CA PRO A 169 5.79 9.41 18.71
C PRO A 169 6.96 9.21 17.73
N SER A 170 7.21 7.96 17.32
CA SER A 170 8.24 7.63 16.33
C SER A 170 7.92 8.09 14.91
N VAL A 171 6.64 8.34 14.59
CA VAL A 171 6.24 8.88 13.29
C VAL A 171 6.66 10.34 13.21
N ARG A 172 7.52 10.65 12.25
CA ARG A 172 8.04 11.99 11.95
C ARG A 172 7.68 12.37 10.52
N PHE A 173 7.57 13.67 10.28
CA PHE A 173 7.43 14.18 8.93
C PHE A 173 8.61 13.75 8.06
N ARG A 174 8.28 13.26 6.88
CA ARG A 174 9.23 12.97 5.80
C ARG A 174 8.63 13.42 4.47
N GLU A 175 9.41 14.10 3.67
CA GLU A 175 9.02 14.39 2.29
C GLU A 175 8.78 13.08 1.52
N LYS A 176 7.85 13.07 0.59
CA LYS A 176 7.47 11.87 -0.19
C LYS A 176 8.66 11.22 -0.88
N TRP A 177 9.56 12.02 -1.47
CA TRP A 177 10.76 11.49 -2.09
C TRP A 177 11.70 10.75 -1.10
N ARG A 178 11.73 11.17 0.17
CA ARG A 178 12.50 10.47 1.21
C ARG A 178 11.87 9.13 1.57
N ILE A 179 10.53 9.06 1.56
CA ILE A 179 9.79 7.79 1.73
C ILE A 179 10.12 6.88 0.56
N ALA A 180 10.04 7.37 -0.68
CA ALA A 180 10.38 6.63 -1.88
C ALA A 180 11.81 6.06 -1.84
N VAL A 181 12.81 6.87 -1.52
CA VAL A 181 14.21 6.42 -1.39
C VAL A 181 14.36 5.38 -0.28
N ALA A 182 13.65 5.52 0.84
CA ALA A 182 13.66 4.53 1.91
C ALA A 182 13.08 3.18 1.44
N GLN A 183 12.00 3.20 0.64
CA GLN A 183 11.44 1.99 0.03
C GLN A 183 12.43 1.34 -0.94
N VAL A 184 13.10 2.12 -1.80
CA VAL A 184 14.15 1.60 -2.70
C VAL A 184 15.24 0.89 -1.92
N ARG A 185 15.77 1.51 -0.86
CA ARG A 185 16.81 0.90 0.00
C ARG A 185 16.33 -0.38 0.68
N LEU A 186 15.11 -0.38 1.19
CA LEU A 186 14.49 -1.56 1.80
C LEU A 186 14.40 -2.71 0.79
N LEU A 187 13.99 -2.42 -0.42
CA LEU A 187 13.84 -3.44 -1.48
C LEU A 187 15.19 -3.98 -1.95
N LEU A 188 16.21 -3.12 -2.11
CA LEU A 188 17.57 -3.57 -2.40
C LEU A 188 18.10 -4.49 -1.28
N LYS A 189 17.89 -4.12 -0.02
CA LYS A 189 18.26 -4.95 1.14
C LYS A 189 17.49 -6.28 1.16
N ALA A 190 16.26 -6.30 0.67
CA ALA A 190 15.44 -7.51 0.54
C ALA A 190 15.82 -8.38 -0.69
N GLY A 191 16.88 -8.03 -1.41
CA GLY A 191 17.42 -8.81 -2.54
C GLY A 191 16.71 -8.53 -3.87
N PHE A 192 16.02 -7.40 -4.02
CA PHE A 192 15.50 -6.97 -5.32
C PHE A 192 16.59 -6.27 -6.13
N THR A 193 16.52 -6.44 -7.44
CA THR A 193 17.37 -5.74 -8.41
C THR A 193 16.51 -4.99 -9.42
N PHE A 194 16.93 -3.78 -9.78
CA PHE A 194 16.14 -2.94 -10.67
C PHE A 194 16.92 -2.58 -11.92
N ARG A 195 16.33 -2.84 -13.11
CA ARG A 195 16.85 -2.36 -14.40
C ARG A 195 16.80 -0.85 -14.47
N ALA A 196 15.72 -0.25 -13.93
CA ALA A 196 15.58 1.19 -13.70
C ALA A 196 14.50 1.46 -12.65
N VAL A 197 14.57 2.64 -12.03
CA VAL A 197 13.50 3.21 -11.20
C VAL A 197 12.73 4.21 -12.04
N LEU A 198 11.40 4.09 -12.07
CA LEU A 198 10.49 4.97 -12.80
C LEU A 198 9.70 5.81 -11.80
N ALA A 199 9.53 7.10 -12.08
CA ALA A 199 8.69 7.97 -11.29
C ALA A 199 8.16 9.16 -12.12
N ASP A 200 7.10 9.79 -11.62
CA ASP A 200 6.49 10.95 -12.25
C ASP A 200 7.28 12.24 -12.03
N ALA A 201 6.73 13.40 -12.48
CA ALA A 201 7.38 14.70 -12.40
C ALA A 201 7.47 15.27 -10.98
N ASP A 202 6.65 14.83 -10.04
CA ASP A 202 6.72 15.26 -8.65
C ASP A 202 7.99 14.72 -7.97
N TYR A 203 8.39 13.50 -8.33
CA TYR A 203 9.67 12.92 -7.92
C TYR A 203 10.81 13.36 -8.83
N GLY A 204 10.61 13.34 -10.15
CA GLY A 204 11.64 13.58 -11.13
C GLY A 204 12.19 15.01 -11.14
N THR A 205 11.36 16.01 -10.83
CA THR A 205 11.80 17.40 -10.68
C THR A 205 12.68 17.61 -9.44
N ASN A 206 12.58 16.72 -8.43
CA ASN A 206 13.37 16.82 -7.19
C ASN A 206 14.82 16.32 -7.40
N GLY A 207 15.79 17.24 -7.46
CA GLY A 207 17.20 16.90 -7.63
C GLY A 207 17.79 16.04 -6.51
N ALA A 208 17.27 16.13 -5.27
CA ALA A 208 17.73 15.29 -4.18
C ALA A 208 17.29 13.83 -4.36
N PHE A 209 16.10 13.61 -4.93
CA PHE A 209 15.64 12.26 -5.29
C PHE A 209 16.55 11.64 -6.35
N ARG A 210 16.82 12.34 -7.46
CA ARG A 210 17.71 11.85 -8.52
C ARG A 210 19.10 11.51 -8.00
N ARG A 211 19.74 12.46 -7.27
CA ARG A 211 21.04 12.21 -6.62
C ARG A 211 21.04 11.05 -5.65
N ALA A 212 19.93 10.78 -4.98
CA ALA A 212 19.83 9.60 -4.07
C ALA A 212 19.84 8.30 -4.87
N LEU A 213 19.17 8.23 -6.02
CA LEU A 213 19.21 7.06 -6.92
C LEU A 213 20.59 6.86 -7.53
N GLU A 214 21.26 7.93 -7.96
CA GLU A 214 22.64 7.92 -8.48
C GLU A 214 23.64 7.37 -7.44
N ARG A 215 23.54 7.81 -6.18
CA ARG A 215 24.37 7.27 -5.07
C ARG A 215 24.12 5.79 -4.79
N LEU A 216 22.95 5.26 -5.15
CA LEU A 216 22.63 3.85 -5.05
C LEU A 216 23.07 3.05 -6.30
N GLY A 217 23.68 3.71 -7.29
CA GLY A 217 24.10 3.10 -8.54
C GLY A 217 22.94 2.69 -9.45
N LEU A 218 21.76 3.29 -9.28
CA LEU A 218 20.55 2.90 -9.98
C LEU A 218 20.33 3.77 -11.23
N ARG A 219 19.97 3.15 -12.33
CA ARG A 219 19.39 3.83 -13.49
C ARG A 219 17.98 4.28 -13.16
N TYR A 220 17.56 5.41 -13.72
CA TYR A 220 16.19 5.88 -13.55
C TYR A 220 15.64 6.53 -14.83
N GLY A 221 14.33 6.44 -15.01
CA GLY A 221 13.54 7.16 -16.00
C GLY A 221 12.47 7.96 -15.27
N VAL A 222 12.59 9.28 -15.23
CA VAL A 222 11.66 10.13 -14.50
C VAL A 222 11.09 11.23 -15.38
N ALA A 223 9.81 11.53 -15.25
CA ALA A 223 9.27 12.71 -15.86
C ALA A 223 9.81 13.97 -15.15
N ILE A 224 9.94 15.07 -15.87
CA ILE A 224 10.30 16.39 -15.34
C ILE A 224 9.29 17.43 -15.78
N ARG A 225 9.13 18.49 -14.99
CA ARG A 225 8.29 19.63 -15.40
C ARG A 225 9.03 20.44 -16.45
N GLY A 226 8.31 20.98 -17.44
CA GLY A 226 8.90 21.73 -18.55
C GLY A 226 9.65 23.01 -18.17
N ASN A 227 9.54 23.47 -16.92
CA ASN A 227 10.27 24.62 -16.38
C ASN A 227 11.55 24.22 -15.61
N LEU A 228 11.97 22.96 -15.63
CA LEU A 228 13.20 22.52 -15.00
C LEU A 228 14.40 23.00 -15.82
N GLN A 229 15.28 23.78 -15.19
CA GLN A 229 16.56 24.14 -15.78
C GLN A 229 17.55 22.98 -15.59
N LEU A 230 18.13 22.52 -16.69
CA LEU A 230 19.20 21.52 -16.70
C LEU A 230 20.51 22.24 -17.00
N TRP A 231 21.54 21.96 -16.20
CA TRP A 231 22.92 22.48 -16.38
C TRP A 231 23.80 21.36 -16.93
#